data_781b8f33df67632082603eca0d4ec190
#
_entry.id   781b8f33df67632082603eca0d4ec190
#
_cell.length_a   1.000
_cell.length_b   1.000
_cell.length_c   1.000
_cell.angle_alpha   90.00
_cell.angle_beta   90.00
_cell.angle_gamma   90.00
#
_symmetry.space_group_name_H-M   'P 1'
#
loop_
_entity.id
_entity.type
_entity.pdbx_description
1 polymer ?
#
loop_
_entity_poly.entity_id
_entity_poly.type
_entity_poly.pdbx_seq_one_letter_code
_entity_poly.pdbx_strand_id
1 'polypeptide(L)'
;IGFTMTLSLDDIRAAADRLKGRIERTPCRHSRTLSEITGAEVWVKFENLQFTAAYKERGALNTLLQLSDNERGRGVIAASAGNHSQGLAYHAARLGIPVTIVMPRSTPFVKVQQTRGHGAQVVLEGDNYDEASAVAMRLRDEQDLAFVHPFNDLQVMAGQGTVALEMLEDVHDLEVLPIPIGGGGLIAGCATAA
;
A
#
# COMPACT_ATOMS: atom_id res chain seq x y z
N ILE A 1 -12.27 12.60 26.34
CA ILE A 1 -10.97 12.91 25.67
C ILE A 1 -10.70 11.71 24.79
N GLY A 2 -11.06 11.83 23.48
CA GLY A 2 -10.79 10.79 22.50
C GLY A 2 -9.28 10.73 22.28
N PHE A 3 -8.66 9.57 22.50
CA PHE A 3 -7.30 9.30 22.07
C PHE A 3 -7.32 9.30 20.53
N THR A 4 -6.80 10.34 19.94
CA THR A 4 -6.49 10.32 18.50
C THR A 4 -5.31 9.35 18.34
N MET A 5 -5.57 8.18 17.78
CA MET A 5 -4.49 7.24 17.45
C MET A 5 -3.62 7.90 16.38
N THR A 6 -2.37 8.17 16.71
CA THR A 6 -1.37 8.74 15.82
C THR A 6 -0.38 7.66 15.44
N LEU A 7 0.05 7.65 14.18
CA LEU A 7 1.11 6.77 13.71
C LEU A 7 2.41 7.05 14.46
N SER A 8 3.10 6.00 14.89
CA SER A 8 4.38 6.09 15.61
C SER A 8 5.49 5.33 14.87
N LEU A 9 6.74 5.62 15.21
CA LEU A 9 7.90 4.86 14.72
C LEU A 9 7.82 3.38 15.13
N ASP A 10 7.29 3.08 16.31
CA ASP A 10 7.15 1.70 16.77
C ASP A 10 6.12 0.92 15.93
N ASP A 11 5.06 1.57 15.43
CA ASP A 11 4.13 0.95 14.48
C ASP A 11 4.82 0.58 13.17
N ILE A 12 5.73 1.45 12.68
CA ILE A 12 6.49 1.21 11.45
C ILE A 12 7.51 0.07 11.66
N ARG A 13 8.20 0.04 12.79
CA ARG A 13 9.11 -1.06 13.14
C ARG A 13 8.37 -2.40 13.24
N ALA A 14 7.23 -2.40 13.91
CA ALA A 14 6.37 -3.58 13.99
C ALA A 14 5.85 -4.02 12.60
N ALA A 15 5.56 -3.07 11.70
CA ALA A 15 5.22 -3.37 10.32
C ALA A 15 6.42 -3.97 9.57
N ALA A 16 7.64 -3.45 9.75
CA ALA A 16 8.85 -4.00 9.14
C ALA A 16 9.09 -5.46 9.57
N ASP A 17 8.91 -5.75 10.85
CA ASP A 17 9.03 -7.13 11.37
C ASP A 17 7.98 -8.07 10.75
N ARG A 18 6.72 -7.64 10.63
CA ARG A 18 5.66 -8.44 9.98
C ARG A 18 5.92 -8.69 8.51
N LEU A 19 6.49 -7.72 7.80
CA LEU A 19 6.75 -7.76 6.36
C LEU A 19 8.01 -8.54 6.00
N LYS A 20 8.91 -8.76 6.96
CA LYS A 20 10.20 -9.42 6.74
C LYS A 20 10.06 -10.79 6.07
N GLY A 21 10.72 -10.96 4.92
CA GLY A 21 10.68 -12.18 4.12
C GLY A 21 9.36 -12.43 3.37
N ARG A 22 8.43 -11.46 3.38
CA ARG A 22 7.12 -11.55 2.70
C ARG A 22 6.96 -10.55 1.56
N ILE A 23 7.82 -9.55 1.52
CA ILE A 23 7.98 -8.56 0.45
C ILE A 23 9.45 -8.51 0.04
N GLU A 24 9.73 -7.87 -1.08
CA GLU A 24 11.12 -7.60 -1.47
C GLU A 24 11.70 -6.45 -0.65
N ARG A 25 12.86 -6.66 -0.03
CA ARG A 25 13.70 -5.56 0.42
C ARG A 25 14.39 -4.98 -0.81
N THR A 26 13.73 -4.03 -1.45
CA THR A 26 14.22 -3.44 -2.69
C THR A 26 15.54 -2.69 -2.47
N PRO A 27 16.45 -2.67 -3.47
CA PRO A 27 17.71 -1.97 -3.31
C PRO A 27 17.52 -0.46 -3.24
N CYS A 28 18.31 0.19 -2.40
CA CYS A 28 18.55 1.63 -2.43
C CYS A 28 19.93 1.86 -3.06
N ARG A 29 19.99 2.54 -4.20
CA ARG A 29 21.23 2.67 -4.97
C ARG A 29 21.54 4.12 -5.33
N HIS A 30 22.81 4.48 -5.30
CA HIS A 30 23.29 5.76 -5.79
C HIS A 30 23.02 5.89 -7.31
N SER A 31 22.41 7.01 -7.68
CA SER A 31 22.12 7.36 -9.07
C SER A 31 23.11 8.40 -9.58
N ARG A 32 24.14 7.97 -10.30
CA ARG A 32 25.13 8.87 -10.88
C ARG A 32 24.49 9.95 -11.75
N THR A 33 23.56 9.57 -12.64
CA THR A 33 22.90 10.50 -13.55
C THR A 33 22.10 11.58 -12.81
N LEU A 34 21.29 11.20 -11.79
CA LEU A 34 20.54 12.19 -11.02
C LEU A 34 21.47 13.05 -10.17
N SER A 35 22.54 12.50 -9.65
CA SER A 35 23.52 13.26 -8.88
C SER A 35 24.23 14.31 -9.74
N GLU A 36 24.64 13.96 -10.97
CA GLU A 36 25.23 14.91 -11.93
C GLU A 36 24.26 16.04 -12.32
N ILE A 37 22.96 15.73 -12.48
CA ILE A 37 21.93 16.73 -12.84
C ILE A 37 21.63 17.68 -11.68
N THR A 38 21.56 17.17 -10.46
CA THR A 38 21.12 17.94 -9.30
C THR A 38 22.25 18.62 -8.52
N GLY A 39 23.47 18.12 -8.66
CA GLY A 39 24.62 18.55 -7.86
C GLY A 39 24.60 18.02 -6.40
N ALA A 40 23.75 17.03 -6.10
CA ALA A 40 23.65 16.38 -4.82
C ALA A 40 23.91 14.87 -4.95
N GLU A 41 24.23 14.19 -3.87
CA GLU A 41 24.28 12.72 -3.87
C GLU A 41 22.85 12.15 -3.83
N VAL A 42 22.39 11.58 -4.95
CA VAL A 42 21.03 11.05 -5.09
C VAL A 42 21.00 9.54 -4.98
N TRP A 43 20.22 9.05 -4.03
CA TRP A 43 19.93 7.63 -3.83
C TRP A 43 18.49 7.32 -4.21
N VAL A 44 18.26 6.20 -4.89
CA VAL A 44 16.93 5.80 -5.37
C VAL A 44 16.54 4.47 -4.75
N LYS A 45 15.38 4.42 -4.10
CA LYS A 45 14.74 3.19 -3.61
C LYS A 45 13.85 2.62 -4.72
N PHE A 46 14.16 1.43 -5.18
CA PHE A 46 13.54 0.83 -6.37
C PHE A 46 12.27 0.03 -6.03
N GLU A 47 11.23 0.69 -5.56
CA GLU A 47 9.94 0.04 -5.24
C GLU A 47 9.20 -0.54 -6.45
N ASN A 48 9.62 -0.23 -7.67
CA ASN A 48 9.17 -0.91 -8.88
C ASN A 48 9.65 -2.37 -9.00
N LEU A 49 10.55 -2.81 -8.14
CA LEU A 49 11.01 -4.20 -8.05
C LEU A 49 10.18 -5.06 -7.07
N GLN A 50 9.17 -4.49 -6.43
CA GLN A 50 8.19 -5.27 -5.68
C GLN A 50 7.40 -6.21 -6.63
N PHE A 51 6.75 -7.25 -6.11
CA PHE A 51 5.98 -8.23 -6.90
C PHE A 51 4.91 -7.58 -7.78
N THR A 52 4.24 -6.53 -7.28
CA THR A 52 3.23 -5.77 -8.04
C THR A 52 3.77 -4.44 -8.57
N ALA A 53 5.10 -4.33 -8.71
CA ALA A 53 5.82 -3.19 -9.24
C ALA A 53 5.55 -1.84 -8.54
N ALA A 54 5.18 -1.86 -7.26
CA ALA A 54 4.90 -0.65 -6.49
C ALA A 54 4.97 -0.88 -4.97
N TYR A 55 5.32 0.16 -4.21
CA TYR A 55 5.38 0.16 -2.74
C TYR A 55 4.04 -0.17 -2.06
N LYS A 56 2.92 -0.06 -2.77
CA LYS A 56 1.57 -0.22 -2.20
C LYS A 56 1.34 -1.56 -1.52
N GLU A 57 2.00 -2.59 -1.95
CA GLU A 57 1.87 -3.90 -1.35
C GLU A 57 2.38 -3.98 0.09
N ARG A 58 3.30 -3.11 0.51
CA ARG A 58 3.79 -3.03 1.89
C ARG A 58 2.64 -2.75 2.86
N GLY A 59 1.90 -1.67 2.63
CA GLY A 59 0.75 -1.31 3.46
C GLY A 59 -0.40 -2.30 3.33
N ALA A 60 -0.69 -2.78 2.12
CA ALA A 60 -1.73 -3.78 1.90
C ALA A 60 -1.45 -5.07 2.70
N LEU A 61 -0.24 -5.62 2.59
CA LEU A 61 0.15 -6.82 3.33
C LEU A 61 0.17 -6.59 4.83
N ASN A 62 0.71 -5.45 5.30
CA ASN A 62 0.74 -5.13 6.73
C ASN A 62 -0.67 -5.11 7.34
N THR A 63 -1.66 -4.58 6.62
CA THR A 63 -3.06 -4.59 7.05
C THR A 63 -3.64 -6.00 7.04
N LEU A 64 -3.44 -6.76 5.95
CA LEU A 64 -3.96 -8.13 5.84
C LEU A 64 -3.45 -9.07 6.94
N LEU A 65 -2.19 -8.90 7.36
CA LEU A 65 -1.58 -9.72 8.42
C LEU A 65 -2.16 -9.46 9.80
N GLN A 66 -2.84 -8.34 10.00
CA GLN A 66 -3.43 -7.93 11.28
C GLN A 66 -4.94 -8.16 11.37
N LEU A 67 -5.56 -8.67 10.31
CA LEU A 67 -6.97 -9.06 10.33
C LEU A 67 -7.18 -10.23 11.29
N SER A 68 -8.26 -10.17 12.05
CA SER A 68 -8.76 -11.30 12.83
C SER A 68 -9.17 -12.46 11.93
N ASP A 69 -9.24 -13.67 12.47
CA ASP A 69 -9.67 -14.86 11.69
C ASP A 69 -11.08 -14.68 11.11
N ASN A 70 -11.96 -13.98 11.84
CA ASN A 70 -13.30 -13.67 11.37
C ASN A 70 -13.28 -12.72 10.14
N GLU A 71 -12.51 -11.64 10.19
CA GLU A 71 -12.33 -10.72 9.06
C GLU A 71 -11.69 -11.41 7.85
N ARG A 72 -10.68 -12.26 8.08
CA ARG A 72 -10.07 -13.07 7.03
C ARG A 72 -11.08 -14.00 6.36
N GLY A 73 -11.95 -14.63 7.15
CA GLY A 73 -12.97 -15.54 6.64
C GLY A 73 -14.05 -14.84 5.81
N ARG A 74 -14.45 -13.62 6.18
CA ARG A 74 -15.40 -12.80 5.42
C ARG A 74 -14.75 -12.20 4.17
N GLY A 75 -13.50 -11.78 4.27
CA GLY A 75 -12.75 -11.17 3.20
C GLY A 75 -12.63 -9.65 3.32
N VAL A 76 -11.91 -9.08 2.35
CA VAL A 76 -11.58 -7.65 2.31
C VAL A 76 -12.14 -6.98 1.08
N ILE A 77 -12.33 -5.65 1.17
CA ILE A 77 -12.76 -4.82 0.05
C ILE A 77 -11.96 -3.52 -0.02
N ALA A 78 -11.70 -3.05 -1.22
CA ALA A 78 -11.11 -1.73 -1.46
C ALA A 78 -11.67 -1.09 -2.73
N ALA A 79 -11.64 0.25 -2.80
CA ALA A 79 -11.85 1.02 -4.01
C ALA A 79 -10.50 1.46 -4.58
N SER A 80 -10.10 0.91 -5.71
CA SER A 80 -8.84 1.30 -6.39
C SER A 80 -8.76 0.69 -7.78
N ALA A 81 -8.33 1.48 -8.76
CA ALA A 81 -8.03 1.03 -10.12
C ALA A 81 -6.52 1.03 -10.44
N GLY A 82 -5.65 0.99 -9.42
CA GLY A 82 -4.21 1.12 -9.57
C GLY A 82 -3.40 0.16 -8.70
N ASN A 83 -2.22 0.60 -8.27
CA ASN A 83 -1.26 -0.23 -7.56
C ASN A 83 -1.77 -0.79 -6.22
N HIS A 84 -2.69 -0.07 -5.54
CA HIS A 84 -3.26 -0.59 -4.29
C HIS A 84 -4.14 -1.81 -4.53
N SER A 85 -4.98 -1.81 -5.58
CA SER A 85 -5.80 -2.97 -5.94
C SER A 85 -4.95 -4.19 -6.26
N GLN A 86 -3.85 -4.02 -6.98
CA GLN A 86 -2.94 -5.12 -7.33
C GLN A 86 -2.21 -5.65 -6.10
N GLY A 87 -1.63 -4.79 -5.27
CA GLY A 87 -0.94 -5.21 -4.04
C GLY A 87 -1.87 -5.92 -3.07
N LEU A 88 -3.10 -5.40 -2.89
CA LEU A 88 -4.09 -6.02 -2.02
C LEU A 88 -4.54 -7.39 -2.57
N ALA A 89 -4.88 -7.47 -3.88
CA ALA A 89 -5.32 -8.71 -4.52
C ALA A 89 -4.22 -9.79 -4.46
N TYR A 90 -2.98 -9.43 -4.81
CA TYR A 90 -1.84 -10.35 -4.80
C TYR A 90 -1.61 -10.98 -3.43
N HIS A 91 -1.52 -10.17 -2.38
CA HIS A 91 -1.24 -10.67 -1.04
C HIS A 91 -2.45 -11.35 -0.38
N ALA A 92 -3.68 -10.88 -0.64
CA ALA A 92 -4.89 -11.53 -0.16
C ALA A 92 -5.01 -12.96 -0.71
N ALA A 93 -4.77 -13.16 -2.02
CA ALA A 93 -4.77 -14.49 -2.64
C ALA A 93 -3.75 -15.43 -2.00
N ARG A 94 -2.52 -14.95 -1.72
CA ARG A 94 -1.46 -15.73 -1.06
C ARG A 94 -1.80 -16.11 0.39
N LEU A 95 -2.63 -15.32 1.04
CA LEU A 95 -3.11 -15.56 2.41
C LEU A 95 -4.44 -16.34 2.45
N GLY A 96 -5.02 -16.67 1.30
CA GLY A 96 -6.33 -17.33 1.20
C GLY A 96 -7.49 -16.44 1.67
N ILE A 97 -7.35 -15.11 1.59
CA ILE A 97 -8.36 -14.13 1.99
C ILE A 97 -9.17 -13.72 0.75
N PRO A 98 -10.51 -13.87 0.76
CA PRO A 98 -11.34 -13.35 -0.32
C PRO A 98 -11.18 -11.84 -0.48
N VAL A 99 -11.07 -11.37 -1.72
CA VAL A 99 -10.86 -9.93 -1.97
C VAL A 99 -11.78 -9.42 -3.07
N THR A 100 -12.48 -8.33 -2.78
CA THR A 100 -13.32 -7.58 -3.70
C THR A 100 -12.69 -6.22 -3.99
N ILE A 101 -12.55 -5.89 -5.26
CA ILE A 101 -12.03 -4.58 -5.69
C ILE A 101 -13.11 -3.86 -6.50
N VAL A 102 -13.48 -2.67 -6.07
CA VAL A 102 -14.40 -1.80 -6.81
C VAL A 102 -13.60 -0.80 -7.63
N MET A 103 -13.91 -0.71 -8.91
CA MET A 103 -13.28 0.20 -9.87
C MET A 103 -14.34 0.98 -10.65
N PRO A 104 -14.06 2.22 -11.07
CA PRO A 104 -14.92 2.93 -12.00
C PRO A 104 -15.15 2.16 -13.30
N ARG A 105 -16.33 2.30 -13.92
CA ARG A 105 -16.66 1.65 -15.20
C ARG A 105 -15.69 2.00 -16.32
N SER A 106 -15.12 3.20 -16.27
CA SER A 106 -14.10 3.69 -17.23
C SER A 106 -12.71 3.12 -17.06
N THR A 107 -12.49 2.22 -16.06
CA THR A 107 -11.17 1.65 -15.81
C THR A 107 -10.67 0.85 -17.01
N PRO A 108 -9.44 1.10 -17.51
CA PRO A 108 -8.88 0.39 -18.64
C PRO A 108 -8.87 -1.14 -18.40
N PHE A 109 -9.27 -1.88 -19.44
CA PHE A 109 -9.41 -3.33 -19.40
C PHE A 109 -8.15 -4.06 -18.88
N VAL A 110 -6.96 -3.58 -19.25
CA VAL A 110 -5.69 -4.17 -18.79
C VAL A 110 -5.56 -4.15 -17.26
N LYS A 111 -5.97 -3.06 -16.60
CA LYS A 111 -5.92 -2.94 -15.13
C LYS A 111 -6.92 -3.87 -14.45
N VAL A 112 -8.12 -4.00 -15.03
CA VAL A 112 -9.15 -4.93 -14.57
C VAL A 112 -8.63 -6.37 -14.65
N GLN A 113 -8.04 -6.74 -15.79
CA GLN A 113 -7.50 -8.09 -16.00
C GLN A 113 -6.30 -8.39 -15.09
N GLN A 114 -5.39 -7.44 -14.88
CA GLN A 114 -4.28 -7.62 -13.94
C GLN A 114 -4.79 -7.90 -12.52
N THR A 115 -5.76 -7.13 -12.05
CA THR A 115 -6.34 -7.32 -10.70
C THR A 115 -7.08 -8.66 -10.58
N ARG A 116 -7.86 -9.05 -11.61
CA ARG A 116 -8.50 -10.37 -11.67
C ARG A 116 -7.47 -11.50 -11.73
N GLY A 117 -6.36 -11.31 -12.44
CA GLY A 117 -5.26 -12.28 -12.54
C GLY A 117 -4.62 -12.58 -11.19
N HIS A 118 -4.72 -11.67 -10.23
CA HIS A 118 -4.32 -11.90 -8.83
C HIS A 118 -5.42 -12.56 -7.97
N GLY A 119 -6.55 -12.99 -8.56
CA GLY A 119 -7.61 -13.69 -7.85
C GLY A 119 -8.69 -12.81 -7.23
N ALA A 120 -8.70 -11.51 -7.48
CA ALA A 120 -9.72 -10.61 -6.94
C ALA A 120 -11.04 -10.69 -7.72
N GLN A 121 -12.15 -10.62 -7.00
CA GLN A 121 -13.43 -10.25 -7.57
C GLN A 121 -13.42 -8.76 -7.91
N VAL A 122 -13.63 -8.40 -9.18
CA VAL A 122 -13.66 -6.99 -9.60
C VAL A 122 -15.08 -6.58 -9.93
N VAL A 123 -15.56 -5.56 -9.22
CA VAL A 123 -16.85 -4.89 -9.45
C VAL A 123 -16.58 -3.58 -10.20
N LEU A 124 -17.20 -3.42 -11.38
CA LEU A 124 -17.10 -2.21 -12.19
C LEU A 124 -18.36 -1.37 -11.98
N GLU A 125 -18.29 -0.39 -11.09
CA GLU A 125 -19.44 0.46 -10.74
C GLU A 125 -18.97 1.86 -10.34
N GLY A 126 -19.80 2.88 -10.68
CA GLY A 126 -19.44 4.29 -10.55
C GLY A 126 -18.70 4.83 -11.79
N ASP A 127 -18.80 6.12 -12.03
CA ASP A 127 -18.16 6.78 -13.18
C ASP A 127 -16.80 7.40 -12.83
N ASN A 128 -16.56 7.60 -11.52
CA ASN A 128 -15.31 8.13 -10.96
C ASN A 128 -14.92 7.39 -9.67
N TYR A 129 -13.78 7.81 -9.07
CA TYR A 129 -13.27 7.19 -7.84
C TYR A 129 -14.22 7.33 -6.66
N ASP A 130 -14.85 8.50 -6.47
CA ASP A 130 -15.70 8.78 -5.31
C ASP A 130 -16.95 7.90 -5.34
N GLU A 131 -17.56 7.75 -6.51
CA GLU A 131 -18.70 6.85 -6.71
C GLU A 131 -18.31 5.38 -6.51
N ALA A 132 -17.18 4.93 -7.06
CA ALA A 132 -16.68 3.58 -6.83
C ALA A 132 -16.37 3.34 -5.35
N SER A 133 -15.86 4.35 -4.65
CA SER A 133 -15.61 4.29 -3.20
C SER A 133 -16.92 4.18 -2.41
N ALA A 134 -17.96 4.93 -2.79
CA ALA A 134 -19.28 4.82 -2.16
C ALA A 134 -19.88 3.42 -2.35
N VAL A 135 -19.72 2.82 -3.53
CA VAL A 135 -20.12 1.43 -3.80
C VAL A 135 -19.34 0.45 -2.92
N ALA A 136 -18.03 0.64 -2.79
CA ALA A 136 -17.20 -0.23 -1.94
C ALA A 136 -17.65 -0.15 -0.47
N MET A 137 -17.99 1.05 0.02
CA MET A 137 -18.51 1.22 1.37
C MET A 137 -19.87 0.54 1.57
N ARG A 138 -20.77 0.65 0.59
CA ARG A 138 -22.07 -0.05 0.61
C ARG A 138 -21.86 -1.57 0.65
N LEU A 139 -21.04 -2.13 -0.23
CA LEU A 139 -20.76 -3.57 -0.27
C LEU A 139 -20.05 -4.06 1.01
N ARG A 140 -19.18 -3.24 1.59
CA ARG A 140 -18.57 -3.51 2.90
C ARG A 140 -19.65 -3.75 3.95
N ASP A 141 -20.63 -2.85 4.04
CA ASP A 141 -21.69 -2.92 5.07
C ASP A 141 -22.67 -4.07 4.81
N GLU A 142 -23.03 -4.31 3.54
CA GLU A 142 -23.95 -5.39 3.14
C GLU A 142 -23.35 -6.78 3.37
N GLN A 143 -22.03 -6.93 3.21
CA GLN A 143 -21.33 -8.24 3.27
C GLN A 143 -20.39 -8.37 4.48
N ASP A 144 -20.38 -7.37 5.35
CA ASP A 144 -19.52 -7.31 6.56
C ASP A 144 -18.02 -7.54 6.24
N LEU A 145 -17.52 -6.92 5.14
CA LEU A 145 -16.15 -7.04 4.69
C LEU A 145 -15.22 -6.06 5.42
N ALA A 146 -13.95 -6.43 5.59
CA ALA A 146 -12.95 -5.50 6.11
C ALA A 146 -12.50 -4.53 5.00
N PHE A 147 -12.65 -3.22 5.24
CA PHE A 147 -12.26 -2.21 4.26
C PHE A 147 -10.76 -1.88 4.40
N VAL A 148 -10.01 -2.03 3.30
CA VAL A 148 -8.58 -1.68 3.25
C VAL A 148 -8.40 -0.39 2.46
N HIS A 149 -8.26 0.72 3.20
CA HIS A 149 -8.15 2.04 2.57
C HIS A 149 -6.82 2.21 1.83
N PRO A 150 -6.78 2.81 0.62
CA PRO A 150 -5.56 2.90 -0.18
C PRO A 150 -4.45 3.80 0.40
N PHE A 151 -4.75 4.63 1.42
CA PHE A 151 -3.78 5.54 2.04
C PHE A 151 -4.17 6.07 3.43
N ASN A 152 -5.46 6.25 3.75
CA ASN A 152 -5.90 6.85 5.03
C ASN A 152 -6.27 5.75 6.04
N ASP A 153 -5.27 4.97 6.41
CA ASP A 153 -5.36 3.88 7.39
C ASP A 153 -3.99 3.74 8.07
N LEU A 154 -3.96 3.68 9.39
CA LEU A 154 -2.72 3.65 10.16
C LEU A 154 -1.86 2.42 9.85
N GLN A 155 -2.48 1.27 9.61
CA GLN A 155 -1.74 0.06 9.27
C GLN A 155 -1.17 0.11 7.86
N VAL A 156 -1.92 0.71 6.92
CA VAL A 156 -1.42 1.00 5.58
C VAL A 156 -0.25 1.99 5.65
N MET A 157 -0.39 3.10 6.39
CA MET A 157 0.67 4.09 6.58
C MET A 157 1.92 3.48 7.21
N ALA A 158 1.75 2.65 8.24
CA ALA A 158 2.87 1.96 8.90
C ALA A 158 3.64 1.06 7.93
N GLY A 159 2.93 0.28 7.11
CA GLY A 159 3.56 -0.53 6.06
C GLY A 159 4.32 0.32 5.04
N GLN A 160 3.75 1.46 4.59
CA GLN A 160 4.42 2.37 3.66
C GLN A 160 5.65 3.04 4.27
N GLY A 161 5.63 3.33 5.57
CA GLY A 161 6.76 3.92 6.30
C GLY A 161 8.02 3.05 6.29
N THR A 162 7.87 1.74 6.10
CA THR A 162 9.02 0.82 5.99
C THR A 162 9.92 1.14 4.78
N VAL A 163 9.44 1.87 3.78
CA VAL A 163 10.27 2.37 2.67
C VAL A 163 11.36 3.30 3.19
N ALA A 164 10.99 4.32 3.98
CA ALA A 164 11.96 5.24 4.55
C ALA A 164 12.82 4.57 5.62
N LEU A 165 12.26 3.68 6.44
CA LEU A 165 13.04 2.93 7.42
C LEU A 165 14.20 2.17 6.76
N GLU A 166 13.94 1.43 5.67
CA GLU A 166 14.97 0.73 4.90
C GLU A 166 15.96 1.70 4.23
N MET A 167 15.51 2.87 3.74
CA MET A 167 16.41 3.87 3.15
C MET A 167 17.39 4.43 4.17
N LEU A 168 16.91 4.75 5.39
CA LEU A 168 17.72 5.25 6.49
C LEU A 168 18.71 4.20 7.03
N GLU A 169 18.37 2.92 6.94
CA GLU A 169 19.28 1.81 7.26
C GLU A 169 20.36 1.63 6.18
N ASP A 170 19.99 1.79 4.90
CA ASP A 170 20.89 1.57 3.76
C ASP A 170 21.86 2.75 3.53
N VAL A 171 21.44 4.00 3.89
CA VAL A 171 22.20 5.24 3.66
C VAL A 171 22.16 6.11 4.90
N HIS A 172 23.28 6.15 5.64
CA HIS A 172 23.34 6.75 6.98
C HIS A 172 23.30 8.31 7.00
N ASP A 173 23.72 8.95 5.91
CA ASP A 173 23.87 10.41 5.86
C ASP A 173 22.79 11.09 4.98
N LEU A 174 21.58 10.54 4.95
CA LEU A 174 20.46 11.13 4.21
C LEU A 174 19.97 12.42 4.90
N GLU A 175 20.09 13.54 4.19
CA GLU A 175 19.62 14.85 4.66
C GLU A 175 18.19 15.17 4.18
N VAL A 176 17.79 14.64 3.02
CA VAL A 176 16.51 14.94 2.37
C VAL A 176 15.89 13.68 1.78
N LEU A 177 14.62 13.44 2.05
CA LEU A 177 13.82 12.36 1.48
C LEU A 177 12.72 12.94 0.57
N PRO A 178 12.92 13.02 -0.75
CA PRO A 178 11.86 13.40 -1.68
C PRO A 178 10.81 12.28 -1.78
N ILE A 179 9.61 12.53 -1.30
CA ILE A 179 8.51 11.55 -1.27
C ILE A 179 7.34 12.07 -2.13
N PRO A 180 6.84 11.29 -3.12
CA PRO A 180 5.68 11.70 -3.90
C PRO A 180 4.41 11.67 -3.04
N ILE A 181 3.56 12.70 -3.20
CA ILE A 181 2.33 12.86 -2.45
C ILE A 181 1.13 12.70 -3.39
N GLY A 182 0.31 11.69 -3.12
CA GLY A 182 -1.05 11.56 -3.65
C GLY A 182 -2.03 11.65 -2.48
N GLY A 183 -2.58 10.53 -2.03
CA GLY A 183 -3.47 10.47 -0.86
C GLY A 183 -2.79 10.61 0.51
N GLY A 184 -1.49 10.83 0.58
CA GLY A 184 -0.76 11.15 1.80
C GLY A 184 -0.21 9.95 2.61
N GLY A 185 -0.64 8.72 2.35
CA GLY A 185 -0.26 7.56 3.17
C GLY A 185 1.24 7.23 3.14
N LEU A 186 1.90 7.41 1.99
CA LEU A 186 3.35 7.19 1.88
C LEU A 186 4.13 8.25 2.66
N ILE A 187 3.84 9.53 2.42
CA ILE A 187 4.55 10.62 3.10
C ILE A 187 4.31 10.58 4.61
N ALA A 188 3.09 10.26 5.06
CA ALA A 188 2.79 10.12 6.48
C ALA A 188 3.65 9.01 7.13
N GLY A 189 3.72 7.83 6.52
CA GLY A 189 4.56 6.74 6.99
C GLY A 189 6.05 7.09 6.96
N CYS A 190 6.54 7.61 5.84
CA CYS A 190 7.96 7.95 5.68
C CYS A 190 8.41 9.07 6.62
N ALA A 191 7.60 10.12 6.79
CA ALA A 191 7.93 11.23 7.71
C ALA A 191 7.89 10.81 9.18
N THR A 192 7.09 9.79 9.54
CA THR A 192 7.09 9.22 10.89
C THR A 192 8.33 8.35 11.13
N ALA A 193 8.88 7.73 10.08
CA ALA A 193 10.08 6.89 10.17
C ALA A 193 11.37 7.72 10.26
N ALA A 194 11.37 8.93 9.66
CA ALA A 194 12.50 9.87 9.65
C ALA A 194 12.57 10.68 10.93
#